data_af728a7c553c830a4a99284bfb7744f5
#
_entry.id   af728a7c553c830a4a99284bfb7744f5
#
_cell.length_a   1.000
_cell.length_b   1.000
_cell.length_c   1.000
_cell.angle_alpha   90.00
_cell.angle_beta   90.00
_cell.angle_gamma   90.00
#
_symmetry.space_group_name_H-M   'P 1'
#
loop_
_entity.id
_entity.type
_entity.pdbx_description
1 polymer ?
#
loop_
_entity_poly.entity_id
_entity_poly.type
_entity_poly.pdbx_seq_one_letter_code
_entity_poly.pdbx_strand_id
1 'polypeptide(L)'
;MKKTTKFYLALMLVAAMISACGAPAPTEPPTTEAPAVQTTAPVETTAPAETTIPTEPTVQENVSDEGYNAEYVREIYAEQIGRYYVALAAQWTQEQYFDNGLSDLPSYYYEGDALANVGFGYQDLNNDGQEELMIGAILNAEQDPVVFEIWTVVDGAPVMLAQSGSRNRYLLQFVEEDNMWYVFNEASNGAANFATYSLTLMDGKLEVSQGIIFDAAADEENPWFMTYDLDWDVSNDEPVDEDLANAITENDYCYITALEYIPYNLYK
;
A
#
# COMPACT_ATOMS: atom_id res chain seq x y z
N MET A 1 17.83 18.11 25.64
CA MET A 1 16.44 18.41 25.98
C MET A 1 15.88 19.42 24.97
N LYS A 2 15.64 19.05 23.68
CA LYS A 2 15.01 19.91 22.63
C LYS A 2 14.30 19.10 21.52
N LYS A 3 13.98 17.82 21.73
CA LYS A 3 13.34 16.97 20.70
C LYS A 3 11.84 16.68 20.91
N THR A 4 11.30 17.01 22.06
CA THR A 4 9.93 16.64 22.47
C THR A 4 8.80 17.51 21.91
N THR A 5 9.10 18.65 21.28
CA THR A 5 8.06 19.62 20.86
C THR A 5 7.51 19.36 19.43
N LYS A 6 8.18 18.54 18.63
CA LYS A 6 7.75 18.29 17.23
C LYS A 6 6.70 17.17 17.10
N PHE A 7 6.69 16.23 18.02
CA PHE A 7 5.82 15.05 17.97
C PHE A 7 4.34 15.36 18.21
N TYR A 8 4.04 16.26 19.14
CA TYR A 8 2.65 16.67 19.42
C TYR A 8 1.96 17.41 18.27
N LEU A 9 2.73 17.94 17.30
CA LEU A 9 2.16 18.70 16.18
C LEU A 9 1.61 17.78 15.09
N ALA A 10 2.23 16.62 14.87
CA ALA A 10 1.76 15.64 13.86
C ALA A 10 0.47 14.93 14.32
N LEU A 11 0.39 14.55 15.60
CA LEU A 11 -0.80 13.92 16.18
C LEU A 11 -1.99 14.89 16.26
N MET A 12 -1.74 16.20 16.51
CA MET A 12 -2.79 17.22 16.55
C MET A 12 -3.35 17.58 15.16
N LEU A 13 -2.61 17.34 14.07
CA LEU A 13 -3.10 17.65 12.71
C LEU A 13 -4.14 16.63 12.23
N VAL A 14 -4.04 15.38 12.67
CA VAL A 14 -5.05 14.35 12.37
C VAL A 14 -6.36 14.61 13.10
N ALA A 15 -6.31 15.16 14.33
CA ALA A 15 -7.50 15.51 15.11
C ALA A 15 -8.22 16.77 14.62
N ALA A 16 -7.53 17.70 13.93
CA ALA A 16 -8.11 18.97 13.49
C ALA A 16 -8.95 18.89 12.20
N MET A 17 -8.84 17.79 11.41
CA MET A 17 -9.60 17.63 10.17
C MET A 17 -10.98 16.98 10.35
N ILE A 18 -11.38 16.61 11.57
CA ILE A 18 -12.67 15.92 11.84
C ILE A 18 -13.81 16.91 12.22
N SER A 19 -13.52 18.20 12.35
CA SER A 19 -14.50 19.17 12.95
C SER A 19 -15.33 19.99 11.96
N ALA A 20 -15.41 19.66 10.68
CA ALA A 20 -16.19 20.44 9.71
C ALA A 20 -17.03 19.58 8.77
N CYS A 21 -18.02 18.86 9.30
CA CYS A 21 -19.19 18.42 8.51
C CYS A 21 -20.42 18.36 9.41
N GLY A 22 -21.17 19.44 9.45
CA GLY A 22 -22.53 19.48 9.98
C GLY A 22 -23.44 18.67 9.07
N ALA A 23 -24.06 17.60 9.59
CA ALA A 23 -25.01 16.79 8.87
C ALA A 23 -26.34 17.55 8.65
N PRO A 24 -26.92 17.56 7.42
CA PRO A 24 -28.31 17.89 7.23
C PRO A 24 -29.21 16.72 7.61
N ALA A 25 -30.38 17.02 8.16
CA ALA A 25 -31.38 16.07 8.61
C ALA A 25 -31.91 15.17 7.47
N PRO A 26 -32.33 13.93 7.76
CA PRO A 26 -32.83 13.02 6.77
C PRO A 26 -34.19 13.44 6.21
N THR A 27 -34.25 13.59 4.90
CA THR A 27 -35.53 13.78 4.15
C THR A 27 -35.97 12.40 3.66
N GLU A 28 -37.23 12.04 3.91
CA GLU A 28 -37.84 10.78 3.46
C GLU A 28 -37.82 10.64 1.92
N PRO A 29 -37.57 9.43 1.39
CA PRO A 29 -37.60 9.21 -0.05
C PRO A 29 -39.03 9.13 -0.61
N PRO A 30 -39.29 9.67 -1.80
CA PRO A 30 -40.57 9.48 -2.47
C PRO A 30 -40.69 8.06 -3.04
N THR A 31 -41.83 7.46 -2.83
CA THR A 31 -42.26 6.17 -3.40
C THR A 31 -42.42 6.31 -4.92
N THR A 32 -41.60 5.60 -5.70
CA THR A 32 -41.77 5.51 -7.16
C THR A 32 -42.24 4.10 -7.54
N GLU A 33 -43.38 4.02 -8.18
CA GLU A 33 -43.96 2.80 -8.75
C GLU A 33 -43.06 2.20 -9.83
N ALA A 34 -42.96 0.87 -9.85
CA ALA A 34 -42.21 0.09 -10.82
C ALA A 34 -42.90 0.06 -12.18
N PRO A 35 -42.20 0.28 -13.31
CA PRO A 35 -42.76 0.04 -14.64
C PRO A 35 -42.66 -1.44 -15.02
N ALA A 36 -43.68 -1.88 -15.77
CA ALA A 36 -43.92 -3.24 -16.23
C ALA A 36 -42.80 -3.81 -17.10
N VAL A 37 -42.51 -5.08 -16.87
CA VAL A 37 -41.58 -5.91 -17.65
C VAL A 37 -42.19 -6.19 -19.02
N GLN A 38 -41.55 -5.71 -20.10
CA GLN A 38 -41.80 -6.18 -21.48
C GLN A 38 -40.84 -7.32 -21.80
N THR A 39 -41.43 -8.49 -22.04
CA THR A 39 -40.75 -9.69 -22.55
C THR A 39 -40.44 -9.50 -24.03
N THR A 40 -39.18 -9.44 -24.41
CA THR A 40 -38.75 -9.52 -25.82
C THR A 40 -38.15 -10.91 -26.11
N ALA A 41 -38.51 -11.43 -27.30
CA ALA A 41 -38.18 -12.76 -27.80
C ALA A 41 -36.66 -12.98 -28.06
N PRO A 42 -36.20 -14.23 -28.19
CA PRO A 42 -34.77 -14.57 -28.25
C PRO A 42 -34.17 -14.17 -29.60
N VAL A 43 -32.99 -13.55 -29.54
CA VAL A 43 -32.12 -13.23 -30.68
C VAL A 43 -31.23 -14.45 -30.94
N GLU A 44 -31.18 -14.91 -32.17
CA GLU A 44 -30.28 -15.98 -32.66
C GLU A 44 -28.81 -15.61 -32.41
N THR A 45 -28.12 -16.55 -31.77
CA THR A 45 -26.66 -16.48 -31.51
C THR A 45 -25.94 -16.89 -32.79
N THR A 46 -25.31 -15.95 -33.48
CA THR A 46 -24.25 -16.22 -34.46
C THR A 46 -22.97 -16.52 -33.75
N ALA A 47 -22.33 -17.66 -34.10
CA ALA A 47 -21.04 -18.11 -33.54
C ALA A 47 -19.91 -17.08 -33.76
N PRO A 48 -19.03 -16.85 -32.78
CA PRO A 48 -17.88 -15.98 -32.93
C PRO A 48 -16.83 -16.64 -33.84
N ALA A 49 -16.25 -15.81 -34.71
CA ALA A 49 -15.07 -16.17 -35.52
C ALA A 49 -13.90 -16.54 -34.62
N GLU A 50 -13.15 -17.57 -34.98
CA GLU A 50 -11.91 -17.98 -34.34
C GLU A 50 -10.89 -16.81 -34.35
N THR A 51 -10.66 -16.23 -33.18
CA THR A 51 -9.55 -15.32 -32.97
C THR A 51 -8.29 -16.15 -32.74
N THR A 52 -7.34 -16.07 -33.67
CA THR A 52 -6.01 -16.64 -33.51
C THR A 52 -5.35 -16.03 -32.26
N ILE A 53 -5.16 -16.88 -31.25
CA ILE A 53 -4.40 -16.55 -30.04
C ILE A 53 -2.95 -16.28 -30.49
N PRO A 54 -2.35 -15.13 -30.09
CA PRO A 54 -0.92 -14.92 -30.29
C PRO A 54 -0.16 -16.00 -29.50
N THR A 55 0.81 -16.63 -30.15
CA THR A 55 1.69 -17.63 -29.58
C THR A 55 2.37 -17.05 -28.34
N GLU A 56 2.13 -17.63 -27.19
CA GLU A 56 2.83 -17.40 -25.93
C GLU A 56 4.34 -17.38 -26.17
N PRO A 57 5.09 -16.39 -25.67
CA PRO A 57 6.55 -16.47 -25.71
C PRO A 57 6.96 -17.69 -24.89
N THR A 58 7.65 -18.60 -25.54
CA THR A 58 8.23 -19.79 -24.89
C THR A 58 9.26 -19.30 -23.89
N VAL A 59 8.90 -19.26 -22.62
CA VAL A 59 9.83 -19.02 -21.51
C VAL A 59 10.80 -20.21 -21.53
N GLN A 60 12.04 -19.95 -21.95
CA GLN A 60 13.12 -20.90 -21.74
C GLN A 60 13.41 -20.92 -20.23
N GLU A 61 13.08 -22.04 -19.59
CA GLU A 61 13.61 -22.38 -18.27
C GLU A 61 15.14 -22.45 -18.35
N ASN A 62 15.78 -21.33 -18.01
CA ASN A 62 17.17 -21.32 -17.57
C ASN A 62 17.18 -21.10 -16.06
N VAL A 63 16.65 -22.05 -15.31
CA VAL A 63 16.95 -22.15 -13.88
C VAL A 63 18.32 -22.80 -13.78
N SER A 64 19.38 -21.99 -13.91
CA SER A 64 20.69 -22.36 -13.42
C SER A 64 20.75 -21.93 -11.95
N ASP A 65 21.40 -22.75 -11.16
CA ASP A 65 21.71 -22.62 -9.72
C ASP A 65 22.69 -21.45 -9.43
N GLU A 66 22.68 -20.42 -10.29
CA GLU A 66 23.44 -19.17 -10.20
C GLU A 66 22.44 -18.04 -10.03
N GLY A 67 22.47 -17.43 -8.87
CA GLY A 67 21.63 -16.36 -8.33
C GLY A 67 20.83 -15.51 -9.32
N TYR A 68 19.66 -15.09 -8.90
CA TYR A 68 18.77 -14.21 -9.66
C TYR A 68 19.55 -13.12 -10.41
N ASN A 69 19.36 -13.04 -11.73
CA ASN A 69 19.97 -11.96 -12.50
C ASN A 69 19.14 -10.69 -12.31
N ALA A 70 19.70 -9.67 -11.71
CA ALA A 70 19.03 -8.38 -11.44
C ALA A 70 18.42 -7.76 -12.72
N GLU A 71 18.99 -7.99 -13.90
CA GLU A 71 18.43 -7.53 -15.18
C GLU A 71 17.12 -8.25 -15.51
N TYR A 72 17.07 -9.58 -15.30
CA TYR A 72 15.86 -10.37 -15.50
C TYR A 72 14.74 -9.98 -14.51
N VAL A 73 15.09 -9.79 -13.24
CA VAL A 73 14.13 -9.38 -12.22
C VAL A 73 13.52 -8.01 -12.56
N ARG A 74 14.31 -7.09 -13.10
CA ARG A 74 13.83 -5.76 -13.52
C ARG A 74 12.90 -5.82 -14.72
N GLU A 75 13.16 -6.70 -15.70
CA GLU A 75 12.26 -6.90 -16.84
C GLU A 75 10.89 -7.44 -16.41
N ILE A 76 10.85 -8.32 -15.42
CA ILE A 76 9.60 -8.93 -14.94
C ILE A 76 8.63 -7.91 -14.34
N TYR A 77 9.12 -6.77 -13.85
CA TYR A 77 8.32 -5.67 -13.32
C TYR A 77 7.92 -4.60 -14.35
N ALA A 78 8.29 -4.78 -15.63
CA ALA A 78 8.06 -3.75 -16.66
C ALA A 78 6.58 -3.39 -16.83
N GLU A 79 5.67 -4.34 -16.68
CA GLU A 79 4.23 -4.10 -16.75
C GLU A 79 3.76 -3.21 -15.60
N GLN A 80 4.16 -3.50 -14.36
CA GLN A 80 3.79 -2.75 -13.16
C GLN A 80 4.27 -1.30 -13.27
N ILE A 81 5.52 -1.11 -13.66
CA ILE A 81 6.11 0.22 -13.88
C ILE A 81 5.37 0.96 -15.01
N GLY A 82 5.12 0.27 -16.14
CA GLY A 82 4.42 0.85 -17.29
C GLY A 82 2.99 1.31 -16.99
N ARG A 83 2.26 0.58 -16.14
CA ARG A 83 0.90 0.97 -15.72
C ARG A 83 0.90 2.30 -14.98
N TYR A 84 1.83 2.51 -14.04
CA TYR A 84 1.98 3.79 -13.35
C TYR A 84 2.42 4.92 -14.28
N TYR A 85 3.33 4.65 -15.22
CA TYR A 85 3.72 5.66 -16.21
C TYR A 85 2.50 6.17 -16.99
N VAL A 86 1.64 5.27 -17.48
CA VAL A 86 0.43 5.64 -18.22
C VAL A 86 -0.54 6.45 -17.33
N ALA A 87 -0.75 6.01 -16.10
CA ALA A 87 -1.65 6.67 -15.15
C ALA A 87 -1.18 8.09 -14.80
N LEU A 88 0.10 8.26 -14.51
CA LEU A 88 0.72 9.54 -14.19
C LEU A 88 0.73 10.51 -15.39
N ALA A 89 1.11 10.02 -16.58
CA ALA A 89 1.14 10.82 -17.80
C ALA A 89 -0.27 11.31 -18.20
N ALA A 90 -1.30 10.52 -17.93
CA ALA A 90 -2.70 10.87 -18.16
C ALA A 90 -3.34 11.62 -16.99
N GLN A 91 -2.65 11.78 -15.87
CA GLN A 91 -3.14 12.35 -14.60
C GLN A 91 -4.48 11.73 -14.17
N TRP A 92 -4.50 10.42 -13.99
CA TRP A 92 -5.70 9.71 -13.60
C TRP A 92 -6.30 10.23 -12.30
N THR A 93 -7.63 10.21 -12.20
CA THR A 93 -8.35 10.49 -10.95
C THR A 93 -8.17 9.32 -9.98
N GLN A 94 -8.44 9.55 -8.70
CA GLN A 94 -8.45 8.48 -7.67
C GLN A 94 -9.33 7.29 -8.08
N GLU A 95 -10.53 7.55 -8.62
CA GLU A 95 -11.43 6.52 -9.12
C GLU A 95 -10.80 5.68 -10.25
N GLN A 96 -10.09 6.34 -11.19
CA GLN A 96 -9.40 5.63 -12.27
C GLN A 96 -8.25 4.75 -11.77
N TYR A 97 -7.48 5.20 -10.77
CA TYR A 97 -6.48 4.36 -10.13
C TYR A 97 -7.14 3.14 -9.47
N PHE A 98 -8.16 3.35 -8.66
CA PHE A 98 -8.89 2.30 -7.98
C PHE A 98 -9.50 1.27 -8.95
N ASP A 99 -10.18 1.73 -10.00
CA ASP A 99 -10.82 0.87 -11.02
C ASP A 99 -9.80 0.01 -11.78
N ASN A 100 -8.54 0.45 -11.84
CA ASN A 100 -7.45 -0.28 -12.46
C ASN A 100 -6.58 -1.06 -11.45
N GLY A 101 -6.98 -1.11 -10.18
CA GLY A 101 -6.27 -1.86 -9.13
C GLY A 101 -4.89 -1.30 -8.80
N LEU A 102 -4.70 0.02 -8.94
CA LEU A 102 -3.50 0.74 -8.52
C LEU A 102 -3.79 1.54 -7.24
N SER A 103 -2.73 1.87 -6.48
CA SER A 103 -2.85 2.83 -5.39
C SER A 103 -3.33 4.18 -5.91
N ASP A 104 -4.28 4.81 -5.22
CA ASP A 104 -4.84 6.12 -5.57
C ASP A 104 -3.98 7.29 -5.08
N LEU A 105 -2.98 7.01 -4.23
CA LEU A 105 -2.12 8.03 -3.62
C LEU A 105 -1.34 8.88 -4.62
N PRO A 106 -0.86 8.37 -5.79
CA PRO A 106 -0.18 9.21 -6.77
C PRO A 106 -0.96 10.44 -7.20
N SER A 107 -2.29 10.40 -7.16
CA SER A 107 -3.15 11.53 -7.52
C SER A 107 -2.94 12.78 -6.63
N TYR A 108 -2.39 12.60 -5.42
CA TYR A 108 -2.04 13.70 -4.52
C TYR A 108 -0.72 14.41 -4.87
N TYR A 109 0.06 13.85 -5.82
CA TYR A 109 1.39 14.34 -6.20
C TYR A 109 1.43 14.98 -7.59
N TYR A 110 0.29 15.42 -8.12
CA TYR A 110 0.17 16.02 -9.46
C TYR A 110 0.58 17.48 -9.53
N GLU A 111 0.86 18.12 -8.39
CA GLU A 111 1.32 19.51 -8.42
C GLU A 111 2.67 19.60 -9.12
N GLY A 112 2.72 20.39 -10.21
CA GLY A 112 3.89 20.50 -11.06
C GLY A 112 4.01 19.36 -12.08
N ASP A 113 5.09 18.58 -12.02
CA ASP A 113 5.36 17.44 -12.91
C ASP A 113 5.13 16.12 -12.18
N ALA A 114 3.98 15.49 -12.38
CA ALA A 114 3.62 14.23 -11.77
C ALA A 114 4.65 13.12 -12.04
N LEU A 115 5.23 13.08 -13.24
CA LEU A 115 6.26 12.10 -13.61
C LEU A 115 7.60 12.34 -12.90
N ALA A 116 7.84 13.56 -12.41
CA ALA A 116 9.02 13.87 -11.61
C ALA A 116 8.80 13.62 -10.11
N ASN A 117 7.54 13.66 -9.66
CA ASN A 117 7.18 13.56 -8.24
C ASN A 117 6.94 12.10 -7.79
N VAL A 118 6.79 11.18 -8.72
CA VAL A 118 6.59 9.75 -8.45
C VAL A 118 7.69 8.97 -9.17
N GLY A 119 8.14 7.90 -8.52
CA GLY A 119 9.20 7.07 -9.06
C GLY A 119 9.06 5.61 -8.67
N PHE A 120 9.99 4.82 -9.14
CA PHE A 120 10.15 3.42 -8.80
C PHE A 120 11.58 3.13 -8.37
N GLY A 121 11.76 2.14 -7.53
CA GLY A 121 13.06 1.72 -7.02
C GLY A 121 13.06 0.24 -6.70
N TYR A 122 14.24 -0.30 -6.45
CA TYR A 122 14.45 -1.71 -6.15
C TYR A 122 15.23 -1.85 -4.86
N GLN A 123 14.84 -2.80 -4.03
CA GLN A 123 15.52 -3.16 -2.81
C GLN A 123 15.29 -4.63 -2.49
N ASP A 124 16.34 -5.35 -2.17
CA ASP A 124 16.26 -6.69 -1.60
C ASP A 124 15.84 -6.56 -0.13
N LEU A 125 14.57 -6.86 0.16
CA LEU A 125 13.97 -6.66 1.49
C LEU A 125 14.31 -7.78 2.48
N ASN A 126 14.61 -8.99 2.00
CA ASN A 126 14.83 -10.17 2.84
C ASN A 126 16.26 -10.75 2.72
N ASN A 127 17.14 -10.08 1.97
CA ASN A 127 18.52 -10.49 1.71
C ASN A 127 18.63 -11.87 1.01
N ASP A 128 17.67 -12.22 0.15
CA ASP A 128 17.70 -13.47 -0.63
C ASP A 128 18.40 -13.31 -2.00
N GLY A 129 18.78 -12.09 -2.35
CA GLY A 129 19.44 -11.73 -3.59
C GLY A 129 18.46 -11.35 -4.70
N GLN A 130 17.15 -11.40 -4.47
CA GLN A 130 16.11 -10.91 -5.36
C GLN A 130 15.67 -9.51 -4.91
N GLU A 131 15.69 -8.54 -5.84
CA GLU A 131 15.21 -7.19 -5.52
C GLU A 131 13.69 -7.10 -5.67
N GLU A 132 12.99 -6.57 -4.68
CA GLU A 132 11.59 -6.16 -4.75
C GLU A 132 11.46 -4.83 -5.48
N LEU A 133 10.34 -4.65 -6.18
CA LEU A 133 9.97 -3.35 -6.76
C LEU A 133 9.14 -2.55 -5.76
N MET A 134 9.52 -1.30 -5.54
CA MET A 134 8.74 -0.29 -4.85
C MET A 134 8.35 0.83 -5.80
N ILE A 135 7.11 1.29 -5.72
CA ILE A 135 6.62 2.49 -6.38
C ILE A 135 6.22 3.48 -5.30
N GLY A 136 6.71 4.71 -5.37
CA GLY A 136 6.51 5.67 -4.28
C GLY A 136 6.68 7.12 -4.71
N ALA A 137 6.45 8.03 -3.76
CA ALA A 137 6.65 9.46 -3.96
C ALA A 137 8.13 9.84 -3.85
N ILE A 138 8.57 10.74 -4.72
CA ILE A 138 9.87 11.40 -4.61
C ILE A 138 9.66 12.65 -3.77
N LEU A 139 10.07 12.58 -2.53
CA LEU A 139 9.71 13.56 -1.50
C LEU A 139 10.84 14.55 -1.23
N ASN A 140 10.45 15.72 -0.75
CA ASN A 140 11.37 16.57 0.00
C ASN A 140 11.49 16.03 1.46
N ALA A 141 12.53 16.46 2.17
CA ALA A 141 12.92 15.95 3.49
C ALA A 141 11.88 16.17 4.62
N GLU A 142 10.71 16.74 4.32
CA GLU A 142 9.66 17.07 5.31
C GLU A 142 8.42 16.17 5.19
N GLN A 143 8.39 15.26 4.22
CA GLN A 143 7.24 14.39 3.93
C GLN A 143 7.57 12.93 4.29
N ASP A 144 6.56 12.19 4.72
CA ASP A 144 6.71 10.75 5.02
C ASP A 144 6.94 9.98 3.71
N PRO A 145 7.94 9.07 3.67
CA PRO A 145 8.29 8.31 2.46
C PRO A 145 7.34 7.13 2.23
N VAL A 146 6.08 7.45 1.90
CA VAL A 146 5.05 6.44 1.64
C VAL A 146 5.36 5.66 0.37
N VAL A 147 5.38 4.34 0.47
CA VAL A 147 5.45 3.42 -0.67
C VAL A 147 4.02 3.14 -1.15
N PHE A 148 3.74 3.37 -2.43
CA PHE A 148 2.41 3.15 -3.00
C PHE A 148 2.12 1.68 -3.24
N GLU A 149 3.10 0.95 -3.80
CA GLU A 149 3.03 -0.49 -4.00
C GLU A 149 4.40 -1.14 -3.78
N ILE A 150 4.37 -2.36 -3.25
CA ILE A 150 5.52 -3.26 -3.11
C ILE A 150 5.20 -4.55 -3.85
N TRP A 151 6.14 -4.99 -4.69
CA TRP A 151 6.02 -6.20 -5.50
C TRP A 151 7.25 -7.08 -5.33
N THR A 152 7.04 -8.39 -5.24
CA THR A 152 8.10 -9.41 -5.28
C THR A 152 7.89 -10.37 -6.45
N VAL A 153 8.81 -11.30 -6.66
CA VAL A 153 8.68 -12.38 -7.64
C VAL A 153 8.50 -13.70 -6.92
N VAL A 154 7.43 -14.42 -7.24
CA VAL A 154 7.16 -15.78 -6.75
C VAL A 154 6.93 -16.67 -7.95
N ASP A 155 7.64 -17.79 -8.05
CA ASP A 155 7.53 -18.73 -9.15
C ASP A 155 7.71 -18.09 -10.55
N GLY A 156 8.58 -17.08 -10.64
CA GLY A 156 8.87 -16.37 -11.88
C GLY A 156 7.77 -15.38 -12.32
N ALA A 157 6.85 -15.00 -11.44
CA ALA A 157 5.81 -14.01 -11.71
C ALA A 157 5.76 -12.90 -10.65
N PRO A 158 5.48 -11.63 -11.03
CA PRO A 158 5.34 -10.54 -10.06
C PRO A 158 4.09 -10.75 -9.21
N VAL A 159 4.26 -10.63 -7.90
CA VAL A 159 3.20 -10.72 -6.89
C VAL A 159 3.19 -9.45 -6.07
N MET A 160 2.02 -8.81 -5.95
CA MET A 160 1.87 -7.63 -5.10
C MET A 160 1.85 -8.03 -3.64
N LEU A 161 2.79 -7.47 -2.86
CA LEU A 161 2.89 -7.68 -1.41
C LEU A 161 2.06 -6.68 -0.62
N ALA A 162 2.06 -5.43 -1.06
CA ALA A 162 1.38 -4.34 -0.36
C ALA A 162 0.93 -3.25 -1.33
N GLN A 163 -0.19 -2.59 -1.00
CA GLN A 163 -0.71 -1.42 -1.70
C GLN A 163 -1.21 -0.40 -0.69
N SER A 164 -0.66 0.81 -0.74
CA SER A 164 -1.10 1.92 0.09
C SER A 164 -2.38 2.56 -0.43
N GLY A 165 -3.17 3.08 0.50
CA GLY A 165 -4.36 3.88 0.25
C GLY A 165 -4.54 4.93 1.35
N SER A 166 -5.64 5.68 1.33
CA SER A 166 -5.87 6.80 2.24
C SER A 166 -5.91 6.43 3.73
N ARG A 167 -6.16 5.16 4.07
CA ARG A 167 -6.26 4.65 5.45
C ARG A 167 -5.35 3.47 5.74
N ASN A 168 -4.46 3.16 4.83
CA ASN A 168 -3.54 2.04 4.93
C ASN A 168 -2.27 2.43 4.20
N ARG A 169 -1.24 2.84 4.92
CA ARG A 169 0.01 3.34 4.35
C ARG A 169 1.16 2.41 4.69
N TYR A 170 2.02 2.19 3.71
CA TYR A 170 3.23 1.41 3.86
C TYR A 170 4.46 2.31 3.73
N LEU A 171 5.41 2.10 4.61
CA LEU A 171 6.72 2.77 4.62
C LEU A 171 7.80 1.70 4.74
N LEU A 172 9.05 2.05 4.48
CA LEU A 172 10.15 1.13 4.69
C LEU A 172 10.95 1.53 5.94
N GLN A 173 11.42 0.53 6.66
CA GLN A 173 12.33 0.68 7.79
C GLN A 173 13.62 -0.07 7.49
N PHE A 174 14.76 0.49 7.86
CA PHE A 174 16.03 -0.21 7.82
C PHE A 174 16.66 -0.21 9.21
N VAL A 175 16.85 -1.40 9.75
CA VAL A 175 17.48 -1.61 11.07
C VAL A 175 18.93 -2.02 10.85
N GLU A 176 19.86 -1.09 11.09
CA GLU A 176 21.30 -1.29 10.83
C GLU A 176 21.89 -2.44 11.65
N GLU A 177 21.43 -2.60 12.91
CA GLU A 177 21.91 -3.63 13.83
C GLU A 177 21.67 -5.04 13.30
N ASP A 178 20.55 -5.25 12.63
CA ASP A 178 20.15 -6.55 12.08
C ASP A 178 20.48 -6.66 10.59
N ASN A 179 20.85 -5.55 9.96
CA ASN A 179 21.01 -5.41 8.51
C ASN A 179 19.76 -5.93 7.75
N MET A 180 18.59 -5.56 8.26
CA MET A 180 17.29 -6.04 7.77
C MET A 180 16.39 -4.87 7.40
N TRP A 181 15.63 -5.09 6.33
CA TRP A 181 14.51 -4.24 5.97
C TRP A 181 13.22 -4.78 6.59
N TYR A 182 12.36 -3.86 7.00
CA TYR A 182 10.99 -4.14 7.41
C TYR A 182 10.06 -3.25 6.60
N VAL A 183 8.83 -3.72 6.42
CA VAL A 183 7.75 -2.91 5.88
C VAL A 183 6.89 -2.45 7.04
N PHE A 184 6.90 -1.15 7.30
CA PHE A 184 6.05 -0.55 8.33
C PHE A 184 4.69 -0.22 7.72
N ASN A 185 3.63 -0.61 8.40
CA ASN A 185 2.27 -0.34 7.98
C ASN A 185 1.52 0.47 9.03
N GLU A 186 0.87 1.54 8.58
CA GLU A 186 -0.10 2.31 9.36
C GLU A 186 -1.49 2.05 8.79
N ALA A 187 -2.39 1.53 9.60
CA ALA A 187 -3.75 1.21 9.19
C ALA A 187 -4.79 1.86 10.11
N SER A 188 -5.96 2.23 9.58
CA SER A 188 -7.01 2.87 10.37
C SER A 188 -8.40 2.50 9.87
N ASN A 189 -9.25 2.03 10.78
CA ASN A 189 -10.69 1.89 10.58
C ASN A 189 -11.47 3.11 11.09
N GLY A 190 -10.77 4.11 11.67
CA GLY A 190 -11.34 5.33 12.21
C GLY A 190 -10.56 5.83 13.43
N ALA A 191 -11.03 6.90 14.07
CA ALA A 191 -10.35 7.51 15.20
C ALA A 191 -10.28 6.62 16.46
N ALA A 192 -11.19 5.65 16.56
CA ALA A 192 -11.30 4.74 17.70
C ALA A 192 -10.73 3.33 17.43
N ASN A 193 -10.19 3.10 16.22
CA ASN A 193 -9.61 1.82 15.86
C ASN A 193 -8.54 2.04 14.78
N PHE A 194 -7.27 1.88 15.15
CA PHE A 194 -6.11 2.03 14.27
C PHE A 194 -4.98 1.11 14.72
N ALA A 195 -4.03 0.88 13.83
CA ALA A 195 -2.90 -0.01 14.12
C ALA A 195 -1.62 0.41 13.41
N THR A 196 -0.51 -0.02 13.97
CA THR A 196 0.81 0.00 13.31
C THR A 196 1.40 -1.41 13.34
N TYR A 197 2.08 -1.79 12.27
CA TYR A 197 2.70 -3.10 12.14
C TYR A 197 4.11 -2.97 11.57
N SER A 198 5.05 -3.71 12.11
CA SER A 198 6.34 -4.03 11.47
C SER A 198 6.24 -5.41 10.83
N LEU A 199 6.47 -5.48 9.52
CA LEU A 199 6.30 -6.68 8.70
C LEU A 199 7.65 -7.08 8.10
N THR A 200 7.88 -8.38 7.98
CA THR A 200 9.03 -8.95 7.26
C THR A 200 8.57 -9.69 6.01
N LEU A 201 9.39 -9.65 4.96
CA LEU A 201 9.16 -10.49 3.76
C LEU A 201 9.72 -11.89 4.03
N MET A 202 8.84 -12.89 4.01
CA MET A 202 9.18 -14.29 4.18
C MET A 202 8.41 -15.14 3.16
N ASP A 203 9.10 -16.00 2.43
CA ASP A 203 8.52 -16.92 1.45
C ASP A 203 7.52 -16.23 0.48
N GLY A 204 7.88 -15.02 0.00
CA GLY A 204 7.07 -14.24 -0.93
C GLY A 204 5.81 -13.60 -0.33
N LYS A 205 5.74 -13.43 1.00
CA LYS A 205 4.65 -12.80 1.73
C LYS A 205 5.16 -11.89 2.82
N LEU A 206 4.38 -10.84 3.14
CA LEU A 206 4.61 -10.05 4.33
C LEU A 206 3.98 -10.74 5.54
N GLU A 207 4.80 -10.97 6.56
CA GLU A 207 4.38 -11.54 7.85
C GLU A 207 4.59 -10.52 8.96
N VAL A 208 3.67 -10.46 9.93
CA VAL A 208 3.76 -9.54 11.06
C VAL A 208 4.87 -9.99 11.99
N SER A 209 5.90 -9.15 12.16
CA SER A 209 6.91 -9.34 13.19
C SER A 209 6.41 -8.84 14.54
N GLN A 210 5.70 -7.71 14.54
CA GLN A 210 5.08 -7.09 15.69
C GLN A 210 4.07 -6.05 15.22
N GLY A 211 2.97 -5.88 15.95
CA GLY A 211 2.00 -4.81 15.72
C GLY A 211 1.41 -4.27 17.00
N ILE A 212 0.92 -3.04 16.95
CA ILE A 212 0.14 -2.42 18.02
C ILE A 212 -1.20 -2.02 17.44
N ILE A 213 -2.27 -2.48 18.06
CA ILE A 213 -3.65 -2.10 17.75
C ILE A 213 -4.19 -1.22 18.88
N PHE A 214 -4.80 -0.10 18.50
CA PHE A 214 -5.67 0.68 19.38
C PHE A 214 -7.12 0.36 19.04
N ASP A 215 -7.88 -0.19 19.99
CA ASP A 215 -9.32 -0.45 19.84
C ASP A 215 -10.09 -0.04 21.09
N ALA A 216 -10.64 1.18 21.06
CA ALA A 216 -11.44 1.71 22.16
C ALA A 216 -12.82 1.03 22.33
N ALA A 217 -13.26 0.24 21.35
CA ALA A 217 -14.50 -0.53 21.47
C ALA A 217 -14.30 -1.88 22.17
N ALA A 218 -13.10 -2.45 22.08
CA ALA A 218 -12.76 -3.68 22.76
C ALA A 218 -12.55 -3.45 24.26
N ASP A 219 -11.80 -2.41 24.62
CA ASP A 219 -11.59 -2.01 26.02
C ASP A 219 -11.43 -0.48 26.11
N GLU A 220 -12.37 0.20 26.77
CA GLU A 220 -12.35 1.67 26.94
C GLU A 220 -11.28 2.12 27.95
N GLU A 221 -10.94 1.29 28.94
CA GLU A 221 -9.97 1.64 29.99
C GLU A 221 -8.53 1.34 29.58
N ASN A 222 -8.33 0.29 28.76
CA ASN A 222 -7.02 -0.11 28.25
C ASN A 222 -7.12 -0.56 26.78
N PRO A 223 -7.21 0.39 25.80
CA PRO A 223 -7.51 0.09 24.40
C PRO A 223 -6.32 -0.40 23.56
N TRP A 224 -5.17 -0.67 24.17
CA TRP A 224 -3.94 -1.01 23.46
C TRP A 224 -3.66 -2.51 23.53
N PHE A 225 -3.35 -3.10 22.36
CA PHE A 225 -3.07 -4.52 22.21
C PHE A 225 -1.84 -4.74 21.34
N MET A 226 -0.99 -5.67 21.75
CA MET A 226 0.12 -6.16 20.94
C MET A 226 -0.33 -7.38 20.16
N THR A 227 -0.12 -7.37 18.85
CA THR A 227 -0.54 -8.42 17.93
C THR A 227 0.62 -8.93 17.06
N TYR A 228 0.45 -10.13 16.51
CA TYR A 228 1.39 -10.80 15.60
C TYR A 228 0.70 -11.26 14.31
N ASP A 229 -0.48 -10.74 14.01
CA ASP A 229 -1.19 -10.95 12.75
C ASP A 229 -1.84 -9.66 12.23
N LEU A 230 -2.49 -9.71 11.06
CA LEU A 230 -3.11 -8.54 10.41
C LEU A 230 -4.62 -8.48 10.62
N ASP A 231 -5.18 -9.35 11.43
CA ASP A 231 -6.61 -9.24 11.71
C ASP A 231 -6.85 -8.12 12.75
N TRP A 232 -8.10 -7.69 12.84
CA TRP A 232 -8.51 -6.63 13.76
C TRP A 232 -9.24 -7.19 14.99
N ASP A 233 -9.20 -8.52 15.18
CA ASP A 233 -9.84 -9.21 16.32
C ASP A 233 -8.86 -9.32 17.49
N VAL A 234 -8.87 -8.33 18.35
CA VAL A 234 -7.99 -8.25 19.53
C VAL A 234 -8.32 -9.25 20.63
N SER A 235 -9.29 -10.16 20.43
CA SER A 235 -9.74 -11.11 21.50
C SER A 235 -8.65 -12.08 21.95
N ASN A 236 -7.64 -12.33 21.11
CA ASN A 236 -6.50 -13.19 21.40
C ASN A 236 -5.19 -12.42 21.58
N ASP A 237 -5.21 -11.10 21.39
CA ASP A 237 -4.03 -10.26 21.48
C ASP A 237 -3.67 -9.95 22.94
N GLU A 238 -2.41 -9.58 23.16
CA GLU A 238 -1.90 -9.24 24.48
C GLU A 238 -2.23 -7.78 24.82
N PRO A 239 -3.06 -7.49 25.85
CA PRO A 239 -3.26 -6.13 26.31
C PRO A 239 -1.95 -5.54 26.83
N VAL A 240 -1.61 -4.33 26.39
CA VAL A 240 -0.42 -3.60 26.82
C VAL A 240 -0.81 -2.22 27.35
N ASP A 241 0.04 -1.61 28.18
CA ASP A 241 -0.20 -0.24 28.60
C ASP A 241 0.18 0.78 27.50
N GLU A 242 -0.36 1.98 27.60
CA GLU A 242 -0.11 3.06 26.65
C GLU A 242 1.37 3.43 26.54
N ASP A 243 2.11 3.37 27.65
CA ASP A 243 3.53 3.70 27.66
C ASP A 243 4.34 2.71 26.82
N LEU A 244 4.04 1.40 26.94
CA LEU A 244 4.68 0.36 26.13
C LEU A 244 4.26 0.47 24.65
N ALA A 245 2.97 0.66 24.37
CA ALA A 245 2.46 0.83 23.00
C ALA A 245 3.14 2.02 22.30
N ASN A 246 3.23 3.16 22.98
CA ASN A 246 3.89 4.35 22.45
C ASN A 246 5.39 4.13 22.27
N ALA A 247 6.07 3.44 23.21
CA ALA A 247 7.49 3.18 23.09
C ALA A 247 7.82 2.28 21.87
N ILE A 248 7.01 1.27 21.60
CA ILE A 248 7.14 0.41 20.42
C ILE A 248 6.93 1.23 19.14
N THR A 249 5.81 1.96 19.04
CA THR A 249 5.47 2.74 17.86
C THR A 249 6.51 3.86 17.60
N GLU A 250 6.99 4.57 18.65
CA GLU A 250 8.03 5.59 18.51
C GLU A 250 9.36 4.98 18.04
N ASN A 251 9.71 3.81 18.53
CA ASN A 251 10.91 3.10 18.10
C ASN A 251 10.80 2.73 16.60
N ASP A 252 9.68 2.20 16.17
CA ASP A 252 9.44 1.83 14.78
C ASP A 252 9.58 3.04 13.84
N TYR A 253 9.05 4.20 14.21
CA TYR A 253 9.21 5.42 13.41
C TYR A 253 10.66 5.92 13.30
N CYS A 254 11.53 5.57 14.24
CA CYS A 254 12.94 5.98 14.19
C CYS A 254 13.73 5.32 13.05
N TYR A 255 13.28 4.18 12.55
CA TYR A 255 13.93 3.41 11.48
C TYR A 255 13.36 3.67 10.09
N ILE A 256 12.35 4.53 9.96
CA ILE A 256 11.76 4.85 8.66
C ILE A 256 12.83 5.44 7.74
N THR A 257 13.00 4.80 6.59
CA THR A 257 14.05 5.09 5.61
C THR A 257 13.42 5.36 4.24
N ALA A 258 13.78 6.49 3.63
CA ALA A 258 13.37 6.78 2.27
C ALA A 258 14.27 6.04 1.27
N LEU A 259 13.66 5.42 0.24
CA LEU A 259 14.39 4.91 -0.90
C LEU A 259 14.74 6.02 -1.89
N GLU A 260 15.84 5.81 -2.61
CA GLU A 260 16.14 6.60 -3.81
C GLU A 260 15.35 6.03 -5.00
N TYR A 261 14.33 6.77 -5.43
CA TYR A 261 13.51 6.39 -6.58
C TYR A 261 14.05 6.96 -7.89
N ILE A 262 13.91 6.19 -8.97
CA ILE A 262 14.08 6.64 -10.35
C ILE A 262 12.78 7.33 -10.76
N PRO A 263 12.77 8.66 -11.04
CA PRO A 263 11.55 9.35 -11.40
C PRO A 263 11.03 8.89 -12.76
N TYR A 264 9.69 8.85 -12.91
CA TYR A 264 9.04 8.38 -14.13
C TYR A 264 9.34 9.25 -15.37
N ASN A 265 9.71 10.52 -15.22
CA ASN A 265 10.16 11.36 -16.35
C ASN A 265 11.49 10.88 -16.98
N LEU A 266 12.24 10.01 -16.28
CA LEU A 266 13.44 9.34 -16.81
C LEU A 266 13.14 7.94 -17.35
N TYR A 267 11.93 7.42 -17.18
CA TYR A 267 11.51 6.13 -17.73
C TYR A 267 11.39 6.20 -19.26
N LYS A 268 12.07 5.28 -19.97
CA LYS A 268 12.15 5.28 -21.44
C LYS A 268 11.76 3.92 -21.99
#